data_f2d28404fe78dfa91617945c2dc9dc4e
#
_entry.id   f2d28404fe78dfa91617945c2dc9dc4e
#
_cell.length_a   1.000
_cell.length_b   1.000
_cell.length_c   1.000
_cell.angle_alpha   90.00
_cell.angle_beta   90.00
_cell.angle_gamma   90.00
#
_symmetry.space_group_name_H-M   'P 1'
#
loop_
_entity.id
_entity.type
_entity.pdbx_description
1 polymer ?
#
loop_
_entity_poly.entity_id
_entity_poly.type
_entity_poly.pdbx_seq_one_letter_code
_entity_poly.pdbx_strand_id
1 'polypeptide(L)'
;MEGVPFAVKRVFTVWAKRGAVRGMHAHKKCAQLLVCIHGKISIECDDGKSKRRYVLSHEGQGLLIPPRIWAKQRYLDSKAVMLVLCNRPYEERDYIRKYDNFLKETKNK
;
A
#
# COMPACT_ATOMS: atom_id res chain seq x y z
N MET A 1 -1.25 -11.97 -18.42
CA MET A 1 -1.32 -11.17 -17.18
C MET A 1 -2.77 -11.07 -16.72
N GLU A 2 -2.97 -11.28 -15.47
CA GLU A 2 -4.29 -11.09 -14.90
C GLU A 2 -4.60 -9.60 -14.82
N GLY A 3 -5.85 -9.25 -14.98
CA GLY A 3 -6.28 -7.87 -14.86
C GLY A 3 -6.28 -7.39 -13.42
N VAL A 4 -6.61 -6.11 -13.25
CA VAL A 4 -6.81 -5.53 -11.93
C VAL A 4 -8.04 -6.19 -11.29
N PRO A 5 -7.97 -6.63 -10.02
CA PRO A 5 -9.05 -7.41 -9.42
C PRO A 5 -10.29 -6.61 -9.01
N PHE A 6 -10.37 -5.34 -9.38
CA PHE A 6 -11.50 -4.48 -9.02
C PHE A 6 -11.65 -3.34 -10.03
N ALA A 7 -12.78 -2.67 -9.99
CA ALA A 7 -13.00 -1.46 -10.79
C ALA A 7 -12.15 -0.32 -10.19
N VAL A 8 -11.30 0.28 -11.02
CA VAL A 8 -10.38 1.32 -10.57
C VAL A 8 -11.12 2.65 -10.49
N LYS A 9 -11.07 3.27 -9.30
CA LYS A 9 -11.71 4.56 -9.05
C LYS A 9 -10.71 5.69 -8.81
N ARG A 10 -9.43 5.35 -8.58
CA ARG A 10 -8.38 6.32 -8.34
C ARG A 10 -7.05 5.71 -8.73
N VAL A 11 -6.21 6.52 -9.38
CA VAL A 11 -4.86 6.11 -9.79
C VAL A 11 -3.91 7.24 -9.42
N PHE A 12 -2.77 6.89 -8.85
CA PHE A 12 -1.72 7.89 -8.61
C PHE A 12 -0.36 7.20 -8.57
N THR A 13 0.69 8.00 -8.73
CA THR A 13 2.06 7.52 -8.63
C THR A 13 2.75 8.20 -7.46
N VAL A 14 3.70 7.48 -6.88
CA VAL A 14 4.54 7.98 -5.80
C VAL A 14 5.99 7.67 -6.13
N TRP A 15 6.85 8.66 -5.97
CA TRP A 15 8.29 8.43 -6.02
C TRP A 15 8.91 9.19 -4.85
N ALA A 16 10.07 8.71 -4.40
CA ALA A 16 10.70 9.27 -3.22
C ALA A 16 12.19 8.97 -3.26
N LYS A 17 12.94 9.66 -2.44
CA LYS A 17 14.37 9.45 -2.33
C LYS A 17 14.65 8.06 -1.78
N ARG A 18 15.81 7.52 -2.14
CA ARG A 18 16.29 6.26 -1.58
C ARG A 18 16.22 6.30 -0.05
N GLY A 19 15.64 5.28 0.54
CA GLY A 19 15.49 5.17 1.98
C GLY A 19 14.25 5.85 2.55
N ALA A 20 13.53 6.64 1.75
CA ALA A 20 12.32 7.30 2.22
C ALA A 20 11.23 6.27 2.57
N VAL A 21 10.46 6.59 3.61
CA VAL A 21 9.34 5.76 4.06
C VAL A 21 8.05 6.53 3.79
N ARG A 22 7.09 5.86 3.17
CA ARG A 22 5.80 6.44 2.81
C ARG A 22 4.68 5.49 3.18
N GLY A 23 3.45 6.00 3.15
CA GLY A 23 2.25 5.19 3.24
C GLY A 23 1.98 4.55 4.58
N MET A 24 2.44 5.13 5.67
CA MET A 24 2.20 4.58 7.01
C MET A 24 0.74 4.79 7.40
N HIS A 25 -0.11 3.93 6.86
CA HIS A 25 -1.56 4.03 7.09
C HIS A 25 -2.25 2.72 6.72
N ALA A 26 -3.53 2.64 7.06
CA ALA A 26 -4.44 1.61 6.60
C ALA A 26 -5.69 2.28 6.07
N HIS A 27 -6.53 1.53 5.36
CA HIS A 27 -7.82 2.00 4.89
C HIS A 27 -8.93 1.19 5.54
N LYS A 28 -10.06 1.82 5.80
CA LYS A 28 -11.21 1.12 6.35
C LYS A 28 -11.94 0.32 5.28
N LYS A 29 -12.07 0.86 4.08
CA LYS A 29 -12.86 0.27 3.00
C LYS A 29 -12.09 0.12 1.69
N CYS A 30 -11.11 0.96 1.42
CA CYS A 30 -10.39 0.97 0.16
C CYS A 30 -9.41 -0.20 0.07
N ALA A 31 -9.44 -0.91 -1.05
CA ALA A 31 -8.38 -1.85 -1.43
C ALA A 31 -7.47 -1.18 -2.44
N GLN A 32 -6.20 -1.50 -2.39
CA GLN A 32 -5.20 -0.94 -3.29
C GLN A 32 -4.40 -2.04 -3.94
N LEU A 33 -4.04 -1.83 -5.21
CA LEU A 33 -3.07 -2.66 -5.89
C LEU A 33 -1.82 -1.80 -6.09
N LEU A 34 -0.70 -2.25 -5.54
CA LEU A 34 0.59 -1.57 -5.63
C LEU A 34 1.42 -2.21 -6.71
N VAL A 35 1.90 -1.42 -7.65
CA VAL A 35 2.74 -1.90 -8.75
C VAL A 35 4.00 -1.07 -8.80
N CYS A 36 5.16 -1.71 -8.70
CA CYS A 36 6.44 -1.02 -8.85
C CYS A 36 6.77 -0.95 -10.33
N ILE A 37 6.79 0.24 -10.90
CA ILE A 37 7.04 0.41 -12.33
C ILE A 37 8.49 0.77 -12.62
N HIS A 38 9.26 1.10 -11.60
CA HIS A 38 10.70 1.34 -11.74
C HIS A 38 11.36 1.16 -10.39
N GLY A 39 12.58 0.61 -10.40
CA GLY A 39 13.35 0.42 -9.18
C GLY A 39 12.82 -0.70 -8.31
N LYS A 40 13.06 -0.57 -7.01
CA LYS A 40 12.62 -1.56 -6.01
C LYS A 40 12.03 -0.85 -4.81
N ILE A 41 10.97 -1.42 -4.28
CA ILE A 41 10.25 -0.87 -3.13
C ILE A 41 9.90 -2.01 -2.19
N SER A 42 10.24 -1.84 -0.91
CA SER A 42 9.90 -2.80 0.13
C SER A 42 8.56 -2.39 0.74
N ILE A 43 7.63 -3.33 0.86
CA ILE A 43 6.32 -3.10 1.46
C ILE A 43 6.21 -3.98 2.70
N GLU A 44 5.93 -3.37 3.84
CA GLU A 44 5.62 -4.10 5.05
C GLU A 44 4.11 -4.04 5.27
N CYS A 45 3.48 -5.20 5.38
CA CYS A 45 2.04 -5.33 5.61
C CYS A 45 1.81 -5.91 7.00
N ASP A 46 0.90 -5.29 7.76
CA ASP A 46 0.63 -5.63 9.14
C ASP A 46 -0.88 -5.76 9.31
N ASP A 47 -1.35 -6.93 9.73
CA ASP A 47 -2.77 -7.18 9.95
C ASP A 47 -3.18 -6.99 11.41
N GLY A 48 -2.28 -6.50 12.25
CA GLY A 48 -2.50 -6.32 13.68
C GLY A 48 -2.03 -7.50 14.53
N LYS A 49 -1.69 -8.62 13.90
CA LYS A 49 -1.22 -9.81 14.59
C LYS A 49 0.15 -10.24 14.08
N SER A 50 0.38 -10.13 12.79
CA SER A 50 1.65 -10.51 12.18
C SER A 50 2.01 -9.53 11.09
N LYS A 51 3.29 -9.50 10.74
CA LYS A 51 3.82 -8.62 9.70
C LYS A 51 4.47 -9.46 8.63
N ARG A 52 4.31 -9.02 7.37
CA ARG A 52 4.99 -9.62 6.24
C ARG A 52 5.64 -8.54 5.41
N ARG A 53 6.76 -8.86 4.81
CA ARG A 53 7.49 -7.94 3.97
C ARG A 53 7.61 -8.50 2.57
N TYR A 54 7.37 -7.62 1.60
CA TYR A 54 7.47 -7.93 0.18
C TYR A 54 8.41 -6.93 -0.47
N VAL A 55 9.16 -7.37 -1.46
CA VAL A 55 9.96 -6.46 -2.28
C VAL A 55 9.36 -6.46 -3.67
N LEU A 56 8.93 -5.28 -4.12
CA LEU A 56 8.36 -5.11 -5.45
C LEU A 56 9.41 -4.54 -6.39
N SER A 57 9.40 -5.01 -7.62
CA SER A 57 10.24 -4.50 -8.70
C SER A 57 9.44 -4.46 -9.98
N HIS A 58 10.00 -3.80 -11.02
CA HIS A 58 9.31 -3.71 -12.31
C HIS A 58 9.15 -5.07 -13.00
N GLU A 59 9.90 -6.07 -12.58
CA GLU A 59 9.80 -7.42 -13.14
C GLU A 59 8.83 -8.32 -12.36
N GLY A 60 8.38 -7.84 -11.22
CA GLY A 60 7.53 -8.63 -10.35
C GLY A 60 6.05 -8.38 -10.56
N GLN A 61 5.26 -9.04 -9.72
CA GLN A 61 3.82 -8.88 -9.72
C GLN A 61 3.41 -7.73 -8.83
N GLY A 62 2.20 -7.22 -9.03
CA GLY A 62 1.61 -6.27 -8.13
C GLY A 62 1.25 -6.91 -6.79
N LEU A 63 1.07 -6.07 -5.78
CA LEU A 63 0.70 -6.51 -4.44
C LEU A 63 -0.66 -5.91 -4.09
N LEU A 64 -1.64 -6.78 -3.83
CA LEU A 64 -2.96 -6.35 -3.41
C LEU A 64 -2.96 -6.11 -1.90
N ILE A 65 -3.37 -4.92 -1.50
CA ILE A 65 -3.54 -4.57 -0.09
C ILE A 65 -5.05 -4.42 0.17
N PRO A 66 -5.67 -5.40 0.84
CA PRO A 66 -7.09 -5.26 1.18
C PRO A 66 -7.29 -4.21 2.27
N PRO A 67 -8.54 -3.80 2.52
CA PRO A 67 -8.82 -2.90 3.65
C PRO A 67 -8.31 -3.47 4.97
N ARG A 68 -8.01 -2.59 5.90
CA ARG A 68 -7.64 -2.92 7.28
C ARG A 68 -6.29 -3.62 7.39
N ILE A 69 -5.38 -3.31 6.46
CA ILE A 69 -3.98 -3.73 6.53
C ILE A 69 -3.15 -2.45 6.66
N TRP A 70 -2.32 -2.38 7.68
CA TRP A 70 -1.38 -1.27 7.84
C TRP A 70 -0.20 -1.53 6.92
N ALA A 71 0.08 -0.60 6.04
CA ALA A 71 1.16 -0.74 5.08
C ALA A 71 2.19 0.36 5.26
N LYS A 72 3.44 0.01 5.03
CA LYS A 72 4.56 0.93 5.07
C LYS A 72 5.45 0.62 3.88
N GLN A 73 5.85 1.65 3.14
CA GLN A 73 6.66 1.53 1.95
C GLN A 73 8.03 2.15 2.18
N ARG A 74 9.09 1.43 1.80
CA ARG A 74 10.44 1.99 1.83
C ARG A 74 11.00 1.92 0.42
N TYR A 75 11.41 3.05 -0.09
CA TYR A 75 11.97 3.15 -1.45
C TYR A 75 13.44 2.78 -1.40
N LEU A 76 13.83 1.76 -2.16
CA LEU A 76 15.15 1.15 -2.03
C LEU A 76 16.20 1.76 -2.98
N ASP A 77 15.76 2.55 -3.95
CA ASP A 77 16.69 3.30 -4.79
C ASP A 77 16.09 4.65 -5.16
N SER A 78 16.93 5.52 -5.74
CA SER A 78 16.55 6.91 -6.00
C SER A 78 15.59 7.09 -7.18
N LYS A 79 15.33 6.03 -7.93
CA LYS A 79 14.47 6.08 -9.12
C LYS A 79 13.23 5.22 -8.97
N ALA A 80 12.97 4.74 -7.77
CA ALA A 80 11.82 3.87 -7.55
C ALA A 80 10.51 4.64 -7.72
N VAL A 81 9.58 4.06 -8.47
CA VAL A 81 8.27 4.65 -8.73
C VAL A 81 7.20 3.60 -8.47
N MET A 82 6.21 3.99 -7.68
CA MET A 82 5.07 3.15 -7.36
C MET A 82 3.83 3.67 -8.09
N LEU A 83 3.11 2.77 -8.75
CA LEU A 83 1.77 3.04 -9.27
C LEU A 83 0.77 2.44 -8.29
N VAL A 84 -0.21 3.23 -7.87
CA VAL A 84 -1.23 2.79 -6.93
C VAL A 84 -2.59 2.86 -7.60
N LEU A 85 -3.31 1.73 -7.60
CA LEU A 85 -4.65 1.62 -8.14
C LEU A 85 -5.60 1.36 -6.97
N CYS A 86 -6.67 2.15 -6.88
CA CYS A 86 -7.61 2.09 -5.76
C CYS A 86 -9.01 1.76 -6.26
N ASN A 87 -9.76 1.00 -5.47
CA ASN A 87 -11.14 0.65 -5.81
C ASN A 87 -12.14 1.70 -5.31
N ARG A 88 -11.67 2.79 -4.70
CA ARG A 88 -12.51 3.88 -4.21
C ARG A 88 -11.84 5.21 -4.52
N PRO A 89 -12.61 6.30 -4.67
CA PRO A 89 -12.01 7.63 -4.78
C PRO A 89 -11.35 8.02 -3.46
N TYR A 90 -10.58 9.09 -3.47
CA TYR A 90 -9.93 9.57 -2.25
C TYR A 90 -11.00 10.01 -1.24
N GLU A 91 -10.88 9.50 -0.02
CA GLU A 91 -11.74 9.87 1.10
C GLU A 91 -10.88 9.91 2.36
N GLU A 92 -10.63 11.10 2.90
CA GLU A 92 -9.76 11.22 4.07
C GLU A 92 -10.28 10.41 5.26
N ARG A 93 -11.59 10.35 5.45
CA ARG A 93 -12.19 9.58 6.55
C ARG A 93 -11.97 8.08 6.43
N ASP A 94 -11.58 7.59 5.26
CA ASP A 94 -11.28 6.18 5.05
C ASP A 94 -9.88 5.82 5.55
N TYR A 95 -9.00 6.81 5.73
CA TYR A 95 -7.63 6.57 6.17
C TYR A 95 -7.55 6.39 7.67
N ILE A 96 -6.75 5.43 8.09
CA ILE A 96 -6.35 5.24 9.47
C ILE A 96 -4.86 5.57 9.50
N ARG A 97 -4.52 6.74 10.04
CA ARG A 97 -3.15 7.26 9.95
C ARG A 97 -2.35 7.08 11.23
N LYS A 98 -3.00 6.66 12.32
CA LYS A 98 -2.31 6.38 13.58
C LYS A 98 -2.37 4.89 13.86
N TYR A 99 -1.22 4.32 14.15
CA TYR A 99 -1.09 2.89 14.37
C TYR A 99 -1.97 2.40 15.54
N ASP A 100 -2.07 3.19 16.61
CA ASP A 100 -2.93 2.84 17.73
C ASP A 100 -4.39 2.71 17.32
N ASN A 101 -4.85 3.59 16.45
CA ASN A 101 -6.23 3.52 15.92
C ASN A 101 -6.41 2.30 15.05
N PHE A 102 -5.40 1.96 14.26
CA PHE A 102 -5.41 0.76 13.44
C PHE A 102 -5.56 -0.50 14.32
N LEU A 103 -4.79 -0.57 15.41
CA LEU A 103 -4.87 -1.72 16.32
C LEU A 103 -6.26 -1.85 16.95
N LYS A 104 -6.90 -0.72 17.33
CA LYS A 104 -8.25 -0.74 17.86
C LYS A 104 -9.25 -1.26 16.84
N GLU A 105 -9.10 -0.85 15.58
CA GLU A 105 -9.99 -1.32 14.52
C GLU A 105 -9.85 -2.83 14.29
N THR A 106 -8.64 -3.38 14.39
CA THR A 106 -8.45 -4.82 14.20
C THR A 106 -9.04 -5.64 15.34
N LYS A 107 -9.06 -5.10 16.56
CA LYS A 107 -9.64 -5.78 17.71
C LYS A 107 -11.16 -5.86 17.64
N ASN A 108 -11.78 -4.95 16.90
CA ASN A 108 -13.24 -4.86 16.80
C ASN A 108 -13.82 -5.65 15.63
N LYS A 109 -13.02 -6.47 14.99
CA LYS A 109 -13.49 -7.30 13.89
C LYS A 109 -14.22 -8.54 14.40
#